data_a8d6dea1184a0261a1db9bff374e29d9
#
_entry.id   a8d6dea1184a0261a1db9bff374e29d9
#
_cell.length_a   1.000
_cell.length_b   1.000
_cell.length_c   1.000
_cell.angle_alpha   90.00
_cell.angle_beta   90.00
_cell.angle_gamma   90.00
#
_symmetry.space_group_name_H-M   'P 1'
#
loop_
_entity.id
_entity.type
_entity.pdbx_description
1 polymer ?
#
loop_
_entity_poly.entity_id
_entity_poly.type
_entity_poly.pdbx_seq_one_letter_code
_entity_poly.pdbx_strand_id
1 'polypeptide(L)'
;MEEYDLEGETDDIINFEPIQIKQNNSKYDLNIEAEKNNISFSINNNEQFPTINYIKKMSFKELKEVNKEIKYLDSVSDIYNYFQKLSNDKKLSIKRDNNIISLIMTKSDQETYETITLFPVKKDINLSIKDIYQELLNIKEKIKKIYIIKKENKELKEKIEMQNKEIKYLKDKINIIVNKSVIMKEEESKMIFSEIEKKTNKKIEGLKKLYQATEDGGDSEIFHSKCDNIPNTLVLIKSEGYRRFGGFTPIPWESEENYIQDTEMKTFVFSLDNKKIYDLISSDNAVYHHIGSGPCFGGGRDIALDGNPIKENKLYTLECSYDYKGDTQPLSEYQESNLKALEYEVFQIILK
;
A
#
# COMPACT_ATOMS: atom_id res chain seq x y z
N MET A 1 7.28 -2.02 73.56
CA MET A 1 7.15 -3.07 72.53
C MET A 1 5.67 -3.11 72.17
N GLU A 2 5.26 -2.27 71.26
CA GLU A 2 3.89 -2.24 70.82
C GLU A 2 3.75 -3.22 69.66
N GLU A 3 2.99 -4.28 69.92
CA GLU A 3 2.47 -5.14 68.85
C GLU A 3 1.46 -4.30 68.04
N TYR A 4 1.85 -3.97 66.83
CA TYR A 4 0.86 -3.47 65.86
C TYR A 4 0.10 -4.67 65.34
N ASP A 5 -1.04 -4.97 65.97
CA ASP A 5 -2.11 -5.77 65.40
C ASP A 5 -2.71 -5.01 64.22
N LEU A 6 -2.51 -5.52 63.06
CA LEU A 6 -3.29 -5.18 61.88
C LEU A 6 -4.67 -5.89 62.02
N GLU A 7 -5.55 -5.31 62.84
CA GLU A 7 -6.97 -5.70 62.89
C GLU A 7 -7.66 -5.24 61.61
N GLY A 8 -7.78 -6.15 60.72
CA GLY A 8 -8.63 -6.11 59.55
C GLY A 8 -9.03 -7.54 59.21
N GLU A 9 -10.10 -8.00 59.85
CA GLU A 9 -10.71 -9.30 59.58
C GLU A 9 -11.25 -9.36 58.14
N THR A 10 -10.48 -9.92 57.24
CA THR A 10 -11.01 -10.69 56.10
C THR A 10 -10.02 -11.80 55.78
N ASP A 11 -10.54 -13.04 55.68
CA ASP A 11 -9.78 -14.20 55.22
C ASP A 11 -9.48 -14.09 53.69
N ASP A 12 -9.59 -12.90 53.13
CA ASP A 12 -9.48 -12.66 51.72
C ASP A 12 -8.01 -12.59 51.26
N ILE A 13 -7.69 -13.39 50.30
CA ILE A 13 -6.41 -13.33 49.61
C ILE A 13 -6.39 -12.09 48.72
N ILE A 14 -5.45 -11.19 48.99
CA ILE A 14 -5.23 -10.01 48.15
C ILE A 14 -4.34 -10.41 46.99
N ASN A 15 -4.85 -10.36 45.75
CA ASN A 15 -4.14 -10.62 44.53
C ASN A 15 -3.89 -9.32 43.77
N PHE A 16 -2.71 -9.16 43.22
CA PHE A 16 -2.32 -8.04 42.38
C PHE A 16 -2.11 -8.49 40.93
N GLU A 17 -2.17 -7.55 40.01
CA GLU A 17 -1.82 -7.81 38.61
C GLU A 17 -0.36 -8.27 38.48
N PRO A 18 -0.07 -9.22 37.59
CA PRO A 18 1.31 -9.74 37.44
C PRO A 18 2.31 -8.66 37.00
N ILE A 19 3.42 -8.56 37.68
CA ILE A 19 4.53 -7.67 37.31
C ILE A 19 5.37 -8.36 36.23
N GLN A 20 5.48 -7.72 35.06
CA GLN A 20 6.25 -8.24 33.94
C GLN A 20 7.75 -8.00 34.11
N ILE A 21 8.55 -9.06 34.13
CA ILE A 21 10.00 -8.99 34.13
C ILE A 21 10.52 -9.48 32.77
N LYS A 22 11.18 -8.61 32.02
CA LYS A 22 11.78 -8.93 30.71
C LYS A 22 13.28 -9.11 30.85
N GLN A 23 13.80 -10.28 30.52
CA GLN A 23 15.22 -10.58 30.61
C GLN A 23 15.66 -11.57 29.52
N ASN A 24 16.71 -11.25 28.78
CA ASN A 24 17.30 -12.13 27.76
C ASN A 24 16.28 -12.76 26.79
N ASN A 25 15.40 -11.95 26.19
CA ASN A 25 14.30 -12.35 25.31
C ASN A 25 13.20 -13.21 25.97
N SER A 26 13.28 -13.48 27.27
CA SER A 26 12.21 -14.19 28.01
C SER A 26 11.38 -13.23 28.84
N LYS A 27 10.10 -13.56 28.99
CA LYS A 27 9.16 -12.83 29.82
C LYS A 27 8.75 -13.70 31.00
N TYR A 28 8.78 -13.09 32.16
CA TYR A 28 8.37 -13.75 33.41
C TYR A 28 7.26 -12.92 34.07
N ASP A 29 6.27 -13.61 34.61
CA ASP A 29 5.20 -13.01 35.39
C ASP A 29 5.51 -13.22 36.88
N LEU A 30 5.79 -12.13 37.58
CA LEU A 30 5.91 -12.13 39.04
C LEU A 30 4.54 -11.81 39.64
N ASN A 31 3.94 -12.79 40.28
CA ASN A 31 2.70 -12.57 41.04
C ASN A 31 3.06 -12.40 42.52
N ILE A 32 2.36 -11.46 43.14
CA ILE A 32 2.45 -11.16 44.57
C ILE A 32 1.05 -11.34 45.14
N GLU A 33 0.96 -12.18 46.15
CA GLU A 33 -0.30 -12.49 46.86
C GLU A 33 -0.05 -12.30 48.35
N ALA A 34 -1.00 -11.73 49.03
CA ALA A 34 -0.95 -11.63 50.48
C ALA A 34 -2.13 -12.32 51.15
N GLU A 35 -1.83 -13.06 52.19
CA GLU A 35 -2.81 -13.76 53.03
C GLU A 35 -2.47 -13.55 54.50
N LYS A 36 -3.29 -12.84 55.25
CA LYS A 36 -3.03 -12.50 56.67
C LYS A 36 -1.61 -11.87 56.86
N ASN A 37 -0.78 -12.53 57.61
CA ASN A 37 0.58 -12.08 57.94
C ASN A 37 1.67 -12.61 56.99
N ASN A 38 1.27 -13.19 55.86
CA ASN A 38 2.22 -13.81 54.90
C ASN A 38 2.06 -13.13 53.52
N ILE A 39 3.18 -13.09 52.83
CA ILE A 39 3.26 -12.70 51.43
C ILE A 39 3.84 -13.83 50.59
N SER A 40 3.26 -14.08 49.45
CA SER A 40 3.72 -15.12 48.52
C SER A 40 4.21 -14.45 47.25
N PHE A 41 5.39 -14.83 46.81
CA PHE A 41 5.95 -14.48 45.51
C PHE A 41 5.90 -15.71 44.64
N SER A 42 5.29 -15.62 43.44
CA SER A 42 5.37 -16.69 42.48
C SER A 42 5.85 -16.16 41.14
N ILE A 43 6.71 -16.92 40.46
CA ILE A 43 7.24 -16.60 39.16
C ILE A 43 6.83 -17.68 38.17
N ASN A 44 6.16 -17.28 37.10
CA ASN A 44 5.73 -18.13 36.02
C ASN A 44 6.54 -17.78 34.75
N ASN A 45 7.05 -18.78 34.07
CA ASN A 45 7.58 -18.64 32.72
C ASN A 45 6.59 -19.28 31.75
N ASN A 46 5.83 -18.44 31.06
CA ASN A 46 4.80 -18.91 30.13
C ASN A 46 5.36 -19.47 28.80
N GLU A 47 6.66 -19.31 28.56
CA GLU A 47 7.30 -19.74 27.30
C GLU A 47 7.85 -21.15 27.36
N GLN A 48 7.89 -21.80 28.53
CA GLN A 48 8.38 -23.16 28.71
C GLN A 48 7.26 -24.10 29.15
N PHE A 49 7.14 -25.23 28.46
CA PHE A 49 6.25 -26.32 28.88
C PHE A 49 7.09 -27.54 29.33
N PRO A 50 6.83 -28.15 30.48
CA PRO A 50 5.78 -27.83 31.45
C PRO A 50 6.12 -26.55 32.24
N THR A 51 5.10 -25.72 32.51
CA THR A 51 5.21 -24.49 33.30
C THR A 51 5.66 -24.87 34.72
N ILE A 52 6.89 -24.47 35.08
CA ILE A 52 7.38 -24.67 36.44
C ILE A 52 7.09 -23.38 37.22
N ASN A 53 6.23 -23.49 38.23
CA ASN A 53 5.96 -22.38 39.13
C ASN A 53 6.98 -22.42 40.26
N TYR A 54 7.60 -21.29 40.49
CA TYR A 54 8.51 -21.11 41.62
C TYR A 54 7.83 -20.23 42.64
N ILE A 55 7.74 -20.67 43.90
CA ILE A 55 7.04 -19.95 44.96
C ILE A 55 7.96 -19.78 46.17
N LYS A 56 7.82 -18.62 46.79
CA LYS A 56 8.33 -18.35 48.14
C LYS A 56 7.22 -17.70 48.95
N LYS A 57 6.80 -18.36 50.02
CA LYS A 57 5.92 -17.79 51.04
C LYS A 57 6.80 -17.37 52.24
N MET A 58 6.58 -16.17 52.73
CA MET A 58 7.30 -15.61 53.86
C MET A 58 6.41 -14.67 54.66
N SER A 59 6.71 -14.48 55.93
CA SER A 59 6.02 -13.47 56.73
C SER A 59 6.48 -12.06 56.36
N PHE A 60 5.66 -11.07 56.65
CA PHE A 60 6.07 -9.66 56.50
C PHE A 60 7.33 -9.31 57.28
N LYS A 61 7.54 -9.92 58.44
CA LYS A 61 8.75 -9.71 59.23
C LYS A 61 9.98 -10.23 58.49
N GLU A 62 9.94 -11.43 57.96
CA GLU A 62 11.05 -12.00 57.17
C GLU A 62 11.31 -11.15 55.91
N LEU A 63 10.28 -10.67 55.23
CA LEU A 63 10.45 -9.82 54.04
C LEU A 63 11.13 -8.49 54.39
N LYS A 64 10.77 -7.87 55.52
CA LYS A 64 11.39 -6.62 56.03
C LYS A 64 12.90 -6.83 56.41
N GLU A 65 13.28 -8.05 56.72
CA GLU A 65 14.69 -8.40 57.00
C GLU A 65 15.51 -8.58 55.72
N VAL A 66 14.88 -8.98 54.62
CA VAL A 66 15.55 -9.20 53.32
C VAL A 66 15.97 -7.86 52.69
N ASN A 67 15.16 -6.82 52.82
CA ASN A 67 15.40 -5.55 52.14
C ASN A 67 15.14 -4.37 53.08
N LYS A 68 16.17 -3.49 53.21
CA LYS A 68 16.10 -2.30 54.07
C LYS A 68 15.07 -1.29 53.58
N GLU A 69 14.82 -1.20 52.29
CA GLU A 69 13.83 -0.28 51.73
C GLU A 69 12.42 -0.79 52.02
N ILE A 70 12.19 -2.12 51.95
CA ILE A 70 10.90 -2.74 52.31
C ILE A 70 10.58 -2.59 53.77
N LYS A 71 11.56 -2.42 54.63
CA LYS A 71 11.38 -2.22 56.07
C LYS A 71 10.43 -1.08 56.40
N TYR A 72 10.38 -0.06 55.59
CA TYR A 72 9.60 1.15 55.79
C TYR A 72 8.25 1.13 55.06
N LEU A 73 7.90 0.02 54.38
CA LEU A 73 6.63 -0.13 53.68
C LEU A 73 5.58 -0.68 54.68
N ASP A 74 4.45 0.01 54.75
CA ASP A 74 3.46 -0.29 55.81
C ASP A 74 2.29 -1.14 55.30
N SER A 75 2.16 -1.27 53.97
CA SER A 75 1.09 -2.07 53.36
C SER A 75 1.58 -3.02 52.25
N VAL A 76 0.76 -4.02 51.94
CA VAL A 76 1.03 -4.93 50.83
C VAL A 76 1.02 -4.20 49.48
N SER A 77 0.13 -3.19 49.39
CA SER A 77 0.07 -2.33 48.20
C SER A 77 1.36 -1.54 48.00
N ASP A 78 1.99 -1.05 49.06
CA ASP A 78 3.27 -0.37 48.96
C ASP A 78 4.39 -1.33 48.53
N ILE A 79 4.36 -2.57 49.01
CA ILE A 79 5.30 -3.63 48.59
C ILE A 79 5.10 -3.93 47.11
N TYR A 80 3.88 -4.11 46.65
CA TYR A 80 3.59 -4.32 45.24
C TYR A 80 4.08 -3.15 44.38
N ASN A 81 3.77 -1.92 44.73
CA ASN A 81 4.21 -0.72 44.03
C ASN A 81 5.76 -0.60 44.01
N TYR A 82 6.41 -0.99 45.06
CA TYR A 82 7.88 -1.04 45.12
C TYR A 82 8.46 -2.02 44.10
N PHE A 83 7.96 -3.24 44.01
CA PHE A 83 8.36 -4.23 43.01
C PHE A 83 8.05 -3.79 41.59
N GLN A 84 6.90 -3.17 41.38
CA GLN A 84 6.51 -2.63 40.09
C GLN A 84 7.47 -1.51 39.64
N LYS A 85 7.84 -0.62 40.55
CA LYS A 85 8.86 0.41 40.31
C LYS A 85 10.19 -0.19 39.95
N LEU A 86 10.69 -1.18 40.72
CA LEU A 86 11.94 -1.88 40.41
C LEU A 86 11.91 -2.52 39.01
N SER A 87 10.80 -3.10 38.60
CA SER A 87 10.67 -3.66 37.27
C SER A 87 10.74 -2.59 36.17
N ASN A 88 10.02 -1.49 36.33
CA ASN A 88 10.02 -0.35 35.41
C ASN A 88 11.42 0.28 35.28
N ASP A 89 12.13 0.39 36.39
CA ASP A 89 13.52 0.93 36.47
C ASP A 89 14.58 -0.08 35.97
N LYS A 90 14.17 -1.29 35.56
CA LYS A 90 15.04 -2.40 35.16
C LYS A 90 16.01 -2.85 36.29
N LYS A 91 15.66 -2.64 37.54
CA LYS A 91 16.38 -3.02 38.73
C LYS A 91 15.93 -4.37 39.33
N LEU A 92 14.92 -4.99 38.72
CA LEU A 92 14.41 -6.31 39.07
C LEU A 92 14.82 -7.30 37.97
N SER A 93 15.55 -8.36 38.37
CA SER A 93 16.00 -9.39 37.46
C SER A 93 15.87 -10.78 38.09
N ILE A 94 15.99 -11.80 37.23
CA ILE A 94 15.87 -13.21 37.65
C ILE A 94 17.17 -13.93 37.39
N LYS A 95 17.70 -14.60 38.43
CA LYS A 95 18.81 -15.53 38.27
C LYS A 95 18.29 -16.96 38.48
N ARG A 96 18.55 -17.78 37.50
CA ARG A 96 18.23 -19.21 37.58
C ARG A 96 19.50 -20.01 37.87
N ASP A 97 19.42 -20.85 38.88
CA ASP A 97 20.49 -21.77 39.24
C ASP A 97 19.89 -23.16 39.50
N ASN A 98 20.13 -24.09 38.57
CA ASN A 98 19.54 -25.42 38.57
C ASN A 98 18.00 -25.38 38.70
N ASN A 99 17.50 -25.82 39.87
CA ASN A 99 16.07 -25.89 40.20
C ASN A 99 15.60 -24.73 41.09
N ILE A 100 16.38 -23.66 41.23
CA ILE A 100 16.04 -22.50 42.06
C ILE A 100 16.01 -21.25 41.21
N ILE A 101 15.05 -20.39 41.47
CA ILE A 101 14.99 -19.05 40.91
C ILE A 101 15.22 -18.05 42.04
N SER A 102 16.08 -17.10 41.76
CA SER A 102 16.31 -15.97 42.65
C SER A 102 15.84 -14.69 42.00
N LEU A 103 14.94 -13.98 42.65
CA LEU A 103 14.53 -12.63 42.31
C LEU A 103 15.59 -11.67 42.87
N ILE A 104 16.26 -10.95 42.00
CA ILE A 104 17.38 -10.05 42.36
C ILE A 104 16.90 -8.60 42.26
N MET A 105 17.05 -7.86 43.33
CA MET A 105 16.77 -6.42 43.43
C MET A 105 18.08 -5.67 43.46
N THR A 106 18.41 -4.91 42.43
CA THR A 106 19.68 -4.14 42.33
C THR A 106 19.47 -2.75 42.90
N LYS A 107 20.37 -2.33 43.82
CA LYS A 107 20.37 -0.96 44.37
C LYS A 107 20.96 0.05 43.39
N SER A 108 20.72 1.32 43.66
CA SER A 108 21.19 2.43 42.82
C SER A 108 22.72 2.66 42.85
N ASP A 109 23.41 2.10 43.79
CA ASP A 109 24.86 2.24 44.02
C ASP A 109 25.76 1.15 43.38
N GLN A 110 25.17 0.29 42.56
CA GLN A 110 25.81 -0.69 41.66
C GLN A 110 26.52 -1.92 42.27
N GLU A 111 26.78 -2.00 43.55
CA GLU A 111 27.57 -3.13 44.13
C GLU A 111 26.78 -4.05 45.07
N THR A 112 25.62 -3.66 45.54
CA THR A 112 24.82 -4.49 46.46
C THR A 112 23.49 -4.86 45.85
N TYR A 113 23.15 -6.13 45.84
CA TYR A 113 21.86 -6.66 45.47
C TYR A 113 21.29 -7.52 46.59
N GLU A 114 19.98 -7.43 46.74
CA GLU A 114 19.22 -8.25 47.67
C GLU A 114 18.47 -9.33 46.90
N THR A 115 18.26 -10.48 47.51
CA THR A 115 17.79 -11.65 46.78
C THR A 115 16.65 -12.31 47.54
N ILE A 116 15.53 -12.56 46.85
CA ILE A 116 14.48 -13.48 47.30
C ILE A 116 14.62 -14.78 46.53
N THR A 117 14.96 -15.87 47.22
CA THR A 117 15.11 -17.18 46.60
C THR A 117 13.76 -17.91 46.60
N LEU A 118 13.29 -18.29 45.40
CA LEU A 118 12.07 -19.06 45.19
C LEU A 118 12.42 -20.50 44.84
N PHE A 119 11.65 -21.41 45.40
CA PHE A 119 11.84 -22.85 45.16
C PHE A 119 10.75 -23.36 44.20
N PRO A 120 11.08 -24.35 43.37
CA PRO A 120 10.07 -24.97 42.51
C PRO A 120 9.01 -25.60 43.42
N VAL A 121 7.78 -25.24 43.17
CA VAL A 121 6.68 -26.04 43.70
C VAL A 121 6.66 -27.32 42.89
N LYS A 122 6.98 -28.44 43.56
CA LYS A 122 6.54 -29.73 43.06
C LYS A 122 4.99 -29.64 43.07
N LYS A 123 4.41 -29.23 41.95
CA LYS A 123 3.01 -29.53 41.75
C LYS A 123 2.95 -31.02 41.98
N ASP A 124 2.23 -31.46 43.02
CA ASP A 124 1.85 -32.84 43.13
C ASP A 124 1.28 -33.20 41.76
N ILE A 125 1.97 -34.11 41.05
CA ILE A 125 1.57 -34.57 39.71
C ILE A 125 0.42 -35.59 39.93
N ASN A 126 -0.46 -35.28 40.82
CA ASN A 126 -1.81 -35.78 40.96
C ASN A 126 -2.79 -34.84 40.20
N LEU A 127 -2.34 -34.26 39.07
CA LEU A 127 -3.26 -34.03 37.97
C LEU A 127 -3.87 -35.41 37.71
N SER A 128 -5.09 -35.61 38.18
CA SER A 128 -5.71 -36.90 38.05
C SER A 128 -5.69 -37.25 36.56
N ILE A 129 -5.49 -38.50 36.20
CA ILE A 129 -5.58 -39.00 34.82
C ILE A 129 -6.83 -38.39 34.14
N LYS A 130 -7.85 -38.10 34.91
CA LYS A 130 -9.09 -37.44 34.52
C LYS A 130 -8.88 -36.01 34.01
N ASP A 131 -8.03 -35.20 34.64
CA ASP A 131 -7.78 -33.80 34.22
C ASP A 131 -6.96 -33.76 32.91
N ILE A 132 -5.98 -34.64 32.78
CA ILE A 132 -5.20 -34.81 31.54
C ILE A 132 -6.11 -35.24 30.40
N TYR A 133 -7.05 -36.20 30.69
CA TYR A 133 -7.99 -36.66 29.69
C TYR A 133 -8.94 -35.54 29.23
N GLN A 134 -9.42 -34.70 30.12
CA GLN A 134 -10.26 -33.55 29.76
C GLN A 134 -9.50 -32.53 28.91
N GLU A 135 -8.26 -32.20 29.23
CA GLU A 135 -7.44 -31.34 28.37
C GLU A 135 -7.20 -31.93 26.99
N LEU A 136 -6.92 -33.20 26.88
CA LEU A 136 -6.79 -33.91 25.60
C LEU A 136 -8.07 -33.85 24.75
N LEU A 137 -9.23 -33.96 25.38
CA LEU A 137 -10.52 -33.82 24.70
C LEU A 137 -10.69 -32.36 24.17
N ASN A 138 -10.35 -31.35 24.96
CA ASN A 138 -10.40 -29.97 24.56
C ASN A 138 -9.46 -29.65 23.37
N ILE A 139 -8.25 -30.20 23.41
CA ILE A 139 -7.29 -30.08 22.32
C ILE A 139 -7.83 -30.73 21.05
N LYS A 140 -8.40 -31.94 21.16
CA LYS A 140 -9.01 -32.63 20.03
C LYS A 140 -10.12 -31.82 19.37
N GLU A 141 -10.97 -31.18 20.15
CA GLU A 141 -12.04 -30.31 19.61
C GLU A 141 -11.47 -29.02 18.95
N LYS A 142 -10.44 -28.44 19.53
CA LYS A 142 -9.73 -27.30 18.89
C LYS A 142 -9.12 -27.68 17.55
N ILE A 143 -8.48 -28.85 17.46
CA ILE A 143 -7.91 -29.38 16.23
C ILE A 143 -8.98 -29.57 15.15
N LYS A 144 -10.15 -30.13 15.51
CA LYS A 144 -11.27 -30.27 14.56
C LYS A 144 -11.72 -28.90 14.01
N LYS A 145 -11.85 -27.88 14.87
CA LYS A 145 -12.22 -26.52 14.46
C LYS A 145 -11.18 -25.92 13.50
N ILE A 146 -9.88 -26.08 13.80
CA ILE A 146 -8.80 -25.63 12.92
C ILE A 146 -8.86 -26.31 11.54
N TYR A 147 -9.20 -27.58 11.48
CA TYR A 147 -9.34 -28.30 10.22
C TYR A 147 -10.49 -27.75 9.37
N ILE A 148 -11.65 -27.47 10.00
CA ILE A 148 -12.80 -26.86 9.31
C ILE A 148 -12.43 -25.48 8.75
N ILE A 149 -11.82 -24.61 9.58
CA ILE A 149 -11.39 -23.28 9.16
C ILE A 149 -10.38 -23.33 8.00
N LYS A 150 -9.46 -24.29 8.01
CA LYS A 150 -8.51 -24.49 6.90
C LYS A 150 -9.21 -24.84 5.60
N LYS A 151 -10.26 -25.70 5.67
CA LYS A 151 -11.05 -26.09 4.51
C LYS A 151 -11.81 -24.90 3.94
N GLU A 152 -12.52 -24.15 4.79
CA GLU A 152 -13.26 -22.94 4.41
C GLU A 152 -12.34 -21.87 3.78
N ASN A 153 -11.15 -21.65 4.37
CA ASN A 153 -10.17 -20.72 3.83
C ASN A 153 -9.66 -21.13 2.44
N LYS A 154 -9.54 -22.42 2.16
CA LYS A 154 -9.19 -22.91 0.83
C LYS A 154 -10.28 -22.61 -0.18
N GLU A 155 -11.52 -22.93 0.15
CA GLU A 155 -12.69 -22.65 -0.71
C GLU A 155 -12.87 -21.14 -0.97
N LEU A 156 -12.60 -20.30 0.05
CA LEU A 156 -12.66 -18.85 -0.08
C LEU A 156 -11.57 -18.30 -1.04
N LYS A 157 -10.35 -18.83 -0.96
CA LYS A 157 -9.27 -18.47 -1.88
C LYS A 157 -9.61 -18.78 -3.34
N GLU A 158 -10.20 -19.95 -3.59
CA GLU A 158 -10.63 -20.36 -4.93
C GLU A 158 -11.74 -19.41 -5.48
N LYS A 159 -12.69 -19.01 -4.62
CA LYS A 159 -13.74 -18.04 -4.99
C LYS A 159 -13.16 -16.65 -5.31
N ILE A 160 -12.23 -16.16 -4.48
CA ILE A 160 -11.55 -14.87 -4.71
C ILE A 160 -10.79 -14.90 -6.05
N GLU A 161 -10.14 -15.99 -6.38
CA GLU A 161 -9.41 -16.10 -7.65
C GLU A 161 -10.35 -16.07 -8.85
N MET A 162 -11.51 -16.76 -8.77
CA MET A 162 -12.52 -16.69 -9.82
C MET A 162 -13.11 -15.28 -9.98
N GLN A 163 -13.44 -14.60 -8.88
CA GLN A 163 -13.94 -13.24 -8.91
C GLN A 163 -12.92 -12.26 -9.51
N ASN A 164 -11.64 -12.41 -9.19
CA ASN A 164 -10.60 -11.58 -9.77
C ASN A 164 -10.46 -11.77 -11.29
N LYS A 165 -10.63 -13.00 -11.79
CA LYS A 165 -10.67 -13.27 -13.24
C LYS A 165 -11.87 -12.60 -13.92
N GLU A 166 -13.02 -12.66 -13.29
CA GLU A 166 -14.24 -12.01 -13.79
C GLU A 166 -14.14 -10.48 -13.78
N ILE A 167 -13.62 -9.90 -12.71
CA ILE A 167 -13.34 -8.45 -12.61
C ILE A 167 -12.37 -8.01 -13.72
N LYS A 168 -11.33 -8.77 -13.97
CA LYS A 168 -10.39 -8.48 -15.07
C LYS A 168 -11.10 -8.51 -16.42
N TYR A 169 -11.87 -9.55 -16.69
CA TYR A 169 -12.63 -9.67 -17.93
C TYR A 169 -13.63 -8.50 -18.14
N LEU A 170 -14.34 -8.11 -17.08
CA LEU A 170 -15.28 -6.97 -17.13
C LEU A 170 -14.54 -5.64 -17.33
N LYS A 171 -13.39 -5.44 -16.68
CA LYS A 171 -12.55 -4.26 -16.90
C LYS A 171 -12.07 -4.15 -18.34
N ASP A 172 -11.61 -5.28 -18.91
CA ASP A 172 -11.16 -5.33 -20.30
C ASP A 172 -12.35 -5.01 -21.26
N LYS A 173 -13.54 -5.54 -20.99
CA LYS A 173 -14.76 -5.22 -21.75
C LYS A 173 -15.17 -3.75 -21.65
N ILE A 174 -15.15 -3.18 -20.44
CA ILE A 174 -15.48 -1.76 -20.23
C ILE A 174 -14.46 -0.88 -20.96
N ASN A 175 -13.17 -1.22 -20.90
CA ASN A 175 -12.13 -0.47 -21.57
C ASN A 175 -12.32 -0.47 -23.10
N ILE A 176 -12.72 -1.59 -23.69
CA ILE A 176 -13.04 -1.68 -25.12
C ILE A 176 -14.26 -0.82 -25.48
N ILE A 177 -15.29 -0.78 -24.64
CA ILE A 177 -16.53 -0.02 -24.91
C ILE A 177 -16.29 1.48 -24.77
N VAL A 178 -15.64 1.91 -23.70
CA VAL A 178 -15.43 3.33 -23.35
C VAL A 178 -14.38 4.00 -24.23
N ASN A 179 -13.37 3.24 -24.68
CA ASN A 179 -12.24 3.77 -25.44
C ASN A 179 -12.25 3.43 -26.93
N LYS A 180 -13.39 3.00 -27.44
CA LYS A 180 -13.51 2.69 -28.88
C LYS A 180 -13.46 3.98 -29.71
N SER A 181 -12.50 4.06 -30.63
CA SER A 181 -12.45 5.14 -31.61
C SER A 181 -13.58 4.98 -32.64
N VAL A 182 -14.19 6.10 -33.05
CA VAL A 182 -15.12 6.13 -34.19
C VAL A 182 -14.40 6.43 -35.50
N ILE A 183 -13.10 6.77 -35.46
CA ILE A 183 -12.30 7.10 -36.63
C ILE A 183 -11.40 5.91 -37.03
N MET A 184 -10.66 5.32 -36.05
CA MET A 184 -9.68 4.26 -36.27
C MET A 184 -10.28 2.89 -35.99
N LYS A 185 -10.06 1.94 -36.88
CA LYS A 185 -10.43 0.54 -36.71
C LYS A 185 -9.37 -0.22 -35.90
N GLU A 186 -9.80 -1.32 -35.28
CA GLU A 186 -8.91 -2.13 -34.43
C GLU A 186 -7.67 -2.67 -35.19
N GLU A 187 -7.86 -3.13 -36.42
CA GLU A 187 -6.76 -3.61 -37.25
C GLU A 187 -5.74 -2.53 -37.63
N GLU A 188 -6.17 -1.26 -37.71
CA GLU A 188 -5.33 -0.10 -38.05
C GLU A 188 -4.47 0.33 -36.87
N SER A 189 -4.94 0.10 -35.65
CA SER A 189 -4.23 0.48 -34.43
C SER A 189 -2.86 -0.20 -34.28
N LYS A 190 -2.70 -1.39 -34.82
CA LYS A 190 -1.45 -2.15 -34.74
C LYS A 190 -0.25 -1.41 -35.31
N MET A 191 -0.44 -0.71 -36.43
CA MET A 191 0.63 0.09 -37.07
C MET A 191 1.04 1.23 -36.15
N ILE A 192 0.07 1.98 -35.64
CA ILE A 192 0.30 3.15 -34.78
C ILE A 192 0.94 2.72 -33.45
N PHE A 193 0.39 1.69 -32.81
CA PHE A 193 0.87 1.22 -31.50
C PHE A 193 2.27 0.63 -31.58
N SER A 194 2.57 -0.13 -32.64
CA SER A 194 3.92 -0.63 -32.87
C SER A 194 4.95 0.50 -32.99
N GLU A 195 4.61 1.60 -33.68
CA GLU A 195 5.51 2.75 -33.80
C GLU A 195 5.65 3.52 -32.47
N ILE A 196 4.55 3.70 -31.71
CA ILE A 196 4.61 4.30 -30.38
C ILE A 196 5.52 3.49 -29.45
N GLU A 197 5.35 2.16 -29.39
CA GLU A 197 6.20 1.29 -28.56
C GLU A 197 7.67 1.37 -28.99
N LYS A 198 7.93 1.35 -30.29
CA LYS A 198 9.29 1.46 -30.84
C LYS A 198 9.95 2.80 -30.45
N LYS A 199 9.26 3.93 -30.66
CA LYS A 199 9.82 5.27 -30.41
C LYS A 199 9.96 5.59 -28.92
N THR A 200 9.04 5.09 -28.10
CA THR A 200 9.06 5.35 -26.66
C THR A 200 9.87 4.32 -25.89
N ASN A 201 10.21 3.19 -26.49
CA ASN A 201 10.82 2.02 -25.85
C ASN A 201 10.01 1.53 -24.63
N LYS A 202 8.68 1.65 -24.70
CA LYS A 202 7.74 1.27 -23.66
C LYS A 202 6.58 0.46 -24.25
N LYS A 203 5.94 -0.35 -23.41
CA LYS A 203 4.76 -1.12 -23.79
C LYS A 203 3.48 -0.32 -23.52
N ILE A 204 2.50 -0.45 -24.41
CA ILE A 204 1.19 0.14 -24.23
C ILE A 204 0.36 -0.76 -23.30
N GLU A 205 -0.09 -0.22 -22.18
CA GLU A 205 -0.98 -0.89 -21.22
C GLU A 205 -2.46 -0.56 -21.48
N GLY A 206 -2.75 0.56 -22.10
CA GLY A 206 -4.14 0.96 -22.39
C GLY A 206 -4.27 2.28 -23.12
N LEU A 207 -5.50 2.55 -23.52
CA LEU A 207 -5.96 3.82 -24.07
C LEU A 207 -7.03 4.40 -23.16
N LYS A 208 -6.99 5.72 -22.98
CA LYS A 208 -8.04 6.48 -22.32
C LYS A 208 -8.51 7.59 -23.25
N LYS A 209 -9.77 7.55 -23.70
CA LYS A 209 -10.36 8.64 -24.46
C LYS A 209 -10.42 9.89 -23.56
N LEU A 210 -9.84 10.98 -24.01
CA LEU A 210 -9.85 12.26 -23.33
C LEU A 210 -10.92 13.19 -23.91
N TYR A 211 -11.08 13.15 -25.24
CA TYR A 211 -11.87 14.12 -25.97
C TYR A 211 -12.42 13.51 -27.27
N GLN A 212 -13.64 13.91 -27.63
CA GLN A 212 -14.28 13.62 -28.90
C GLN A 212 -15.10 14.84 -29.34
N ALA A 213 -14.74 15.47 -30.44
CA ALA A 213 -15.25 16.78 -30.83
C ALA A 213 -16.76 16.85 -31.04
N THR A 214 -17.37 15.83 -31.60
CA THR A 214 -18.84 15.81 -31.84
C THR A 214 -19.63 15.57 -30.53
N GLU A 215 -19.03 14.98 -29.51
CA GLU A 215 -19.68 14.73 -28.22
C GLU A 215 -19.42 15.86 -27.22
N ASP A 216 -18.19 16.35 -27.16
CA ASP A 216 -17.74 17.31 -26.15
C ASP A 216 -17.94 18.78 -26.59
N GLY A 217 -18.01 19.01 -27.90
CA GLY A 217 -17.96 20.31 -28.54
C GLY A 217 -16.59 20.56 -29.20
N GLY A 218 -16.59 21.11 -30.42
CA GLY A 218 -15.40 21.22 -31.27
C GLY A 218 -14.50 22.41 -30.98
N ASP A 219 -14.78 23.24 -29.96
CA ASP A 219 -14.05 24.44 -29.65
C ASP A 219 -12.68 24.11 -28.97
N SER A 220 -11.63 24.85 -29.37
CA SER A 220 -10.27 24.68 -28.85
C SER A 220 -10.19 24.79 -27.32
N GLU A 221 -10.95 25.68 -26.71
CA GLU A 221 -10.99 25.83 -25.24
C GLU A 221 -11.45 24.54 -24.54
N ILE A 222 -12.40 23.82 -25.13
CA ILE A 222 -12.90 22.53 -24.58
C ILE A 222 -11.82 21.47 -24.74
N PHE A 223 -11.12 21.43 -25.88
CA PHE A 223 -9.97 20.54 -26.06
C PHE A 223 -8.92 20.80 -24.96
N HIS A 224 -8.51 22.03 -24.75
CA HIS A 224 -7.52 22.40 -23.72
C HIS A 224 -7.99 21.99 -22.31
N SER A 225 -9.24 22.25 -21.97
CA SER A 225 -9.79 21.88 -20.66
C SER A 225 -9.69 20.38 -20.34
N LYS A 226 -9.65 19.54 -21.36
CA LYS A 226 -9.63 18.06 -21.24
C LYS A 226 -8.27 17.43 -21.50
N CYS A 227 -7.42 18.08 -22.29
CA CYS A 227 -6.20 17.47 -22.81
C CYS A 227 -4.90 18.11 -22.29
N ASP A 228 -4.96 19.35 -21.74
CA ASP A 228 -3.74 20.00 -21.23
C ASP A 228 -3.09 19.24 -20.08
N ASN A 229 -1.78 19.32 -20.04
CA ASN A 229 -0.92 18.65 -19.06
C ASN A 229 -0.96 17.11 -19.10
N ILE A 230 -1.58 16.52 -20.15
CA ILE A 230 -1.63 15.07 -20.32
C ILE A 230 -0.62 14.66 -21.40
N PRO A 231 0.45 13.92 -21.04
CA PRO A 231 1.45 13.44 -21.99
C PRO A 231 0.98 12.21 -22.74
N ASN A 232 1.71 11.88 -23.82
CA ASN A 232 1.48 10.69 -24.65
C ASN A 232 0.09 10.66 -25.26
N THR A 233 -0.25 11.69 -26.03
CA THR A 233 -1.54 11.80 -26.68
C THR A 233 -1.50 11.33 -28.13
N LEU A 234 -2.54 10.59 -28.52
CA LEU A 234 -2.84 10.18 -29.88
C LEU A 234 -4.05 10.98 -30.37
N VAL A 235 -3.87 11.77 -31.41
CA VAL A 235 -4.92 12.53 -32.06
C VAL A 235 -5.34 11.80 -33.33
N LEU A 236 -6.64 11.63 -33.52
CA LEU A 236 -7.26 11.04 -34.70
C LEU A 236 -8.20 12.08 -35.33
N ILE A 237 -8.15 12.23 -36.64
CA ILE A 237 -8.93 13.21 -37.37
C ILE A 237 -9.60 12.55 -38.58
N LYS A 238 -10.81 12.92 -38.83
CA LYS A 238 -11.55 12.60 -40.05
C LYS A 238 -11.99 13.88 -40.73
N SER A 239 -11.45 14.17 -41.92
CA SER A 239 -11.82 15.34 -42.72
C SER A 239 -13.17 15.20 -43.42
N GLU A 240 -13.70 16.30 -43.91
CA GLU A 240 -14.94 16.33 -44.73
C GLU A 240 -14.84 15.50 -46.03
N GLY A 241 -13.65 15.35 -46.59
CA GLY A 241 -13.37 14.41 -47.68
C GLY A 241 -13.18 12.96 -47.26
N TYR A 242 -13.54 12.65 -46.00
CA TYR A 242 -13.48 11.31 -45.41
C TYR A 242 -12.06 10.73 -45.24
N ARG A 243 -10.98 11.53 -45.38
CA ARG A 243 -9.62 11.10 -45.10
C ARG A 243 -9.42 11.02 -43.61
N ARG A 244 -8.70 9.96 -43.18
CA ARG A 244 -8.41 9.65 -41.79
C ARG A 244 -6.91 9.69 -41.53
N PHE A 245 -6.49 10.56 -40.64
CA PHE A 245 -5.12 10.80 -40.29
C PHE A 245 -4.99 11.29 -38.86
N GLY A 246 -3.78 11.58 -38.42
CA GLY A 246 -3.55 12.10 -37.08
C GLY A 246 -2.09 12.21 -36.71
N GLY A 247 -1.83 12.34 -35.42
CA GLY A 247 -0.48 12.40 -34.88
C GLY A 247 -0.40 11.85 -33.46
N PHE A 248 0.78 11.45 -33.07
CA PHE A 248 1.16 11.11 -31.71
C PHE A 248 2.23 12.06 -31.21
N THR A 249 2.09 12.50 -29.98
CA THR A 249 3.15 13.26 -29.27
C THR A 249 3.27 12.82 -27.83
N PRO A 250 4.50 12.63 -27.30
CA PRO A 250 4.74 12.46 -25.88
C PRO A 250 4.61 13.76 -25.09
N ILE A 251 4.62 14.91 -25.78
CA ILE A 251 4.60 16.25 -25.20
C ILE A 251 3.16 16.54 -24.72
N PRO A 252 2.97 16.98 -23.46
CA PRO A 252 1.66 17.42 -23.01
C PRO A 252 1.25 18.71 -23.73
N TRP A 253 -0.03 18.86 -24.03
CA TRP A 253 -0.60 20.08 -24.57
C TRP A 253 -0.65 21.17 -23.50
N GLU A 254 -0.53 22.42 -23.92
CA GLU A 254 -0.62 23.62 -23.07
C GLU A 254 -1.38 24.72 -23.82
N SER A 255 -1.92 25.69 -23.08
CA SER A 255 -2.68 26.82 -23.64
C SER A 255 -1.81 28.02 -23.96
N GLU A 256 -0.54 28.04 -23.57
CA GLU A 256 0.39 29.14 -23.84
C GLU A 256 0.92 29.08 -25.27
N GLU A 257 1.04 30.23 -25.92
CA GLU A 257 1.51 30.31 -27.30
C GLU A 257 3.01 29.97 -27.38
N ASN A 258 3.35 28.80 -27.89
CA ASN A 258 4.74 28.38 -28.05
C ASN A 258 4.89 27.20 -29.04
N TYR A 259 6.02 27.20 -29.76
CA TYR A 259 6.50 26.01 -30.49
C TYR A 259 7.36 25.13 -29.56
N ILE A 260 7.06 23.88 -29.50
CA ILE A 260 7.75 22.96 -28.61
C ILE A 260 8.59 21.96 -29.41
N GLN A 261 9.82 21.75 -28.92
CA GLN A 261 10.77 20.79 -29.47
C GLN A 261 10.48 19.39 -28.94
N ASP A 262 10.69 18.39 -29.79
CA ASP A 262 10.82 16.99 -29.39
C ASP A 262 12.24 16.50 -29.62
N THR A 263 13.12 16.72 -28.66
CA THR A 263 14.54 16.37 -28.77
C THR A 263 14.80 14.88 -28.92
N GLU A 264 13.84 14.05 -28.56
CA GLU A 264 13.90 12.58 -28.70
C GLU A 264 13.27 12.07 -30.01
N MET A 265 12.72 12.97 -30.84
CA MET A 265 12.12 12.64 -32.14
C MET A 265 11.03 11.55 -32.06
N LYS A 266 10.23 11.56 -30.99
CA LYS A 266 9.18 10.57 -30.76
C LYS A 266 7.85 10.95 -31.39
N THR A 267 7.60 12.25 -31.56
CA THR A 267 6.41 12.77 -32.23
C THR A 267 6.40 12.35 -33.69
N PHE A 268 5.26 11.97 -34.21
CA PHE A 268 5.04 11.63 -35.63
C PHE A 268 3.59 11.91 -36.03
N VAL A 269 3.39 12.07 -37.33
CA VAL A 269 2.03 12.11 -37.93
C VAL A 269 1.84 10.86 -38.82
N PHE A 270 0.60 10.56 -39.12
CA PHE A 270 0.26 9.35 -39.89
C PHE A 270 -0.98 9.50 -40.73
N SER A 271 -1.10 8.69 -41.76
CA SER A 271 -2.31 8.47 -42.54
C SER A 271 -2.81 7.04 -42.32
N LEU A 272 -4.05 6.91 -41.86
CA LEU A 272 -4.69 5.60 -41.74
C LEU A 272 -5.04 5.03 -43.12
N ASP A 273 -5.45 5.89 -44.07
CA ASP A 273 -5.88 5.45 -45.40
C ASP A 273 -4.66 5.05 -46.25
N ASN A 274 -3.54 5.78 -46.16
CA ASN A 274 -2.29 5.44 -46.85
C ASN A 274 -1.50 4.35 -46.10
N LYS A 275 -1.86 4.06 -44.83
CA LYS A 275 -1.13 3.12 -43.94
C LYS A 275 0.34 3.51 -43.81
N LYS A 276 0.64 4.79 -43.59
CA LYS A 276 1.99 5.33 -43.50
C LYS A 276 2.16 6.18 -42.25
N ILE A 277 3.40 6.18 -41.78
CA ILE A 277 3.89 7.03 -40.67
C ILE A 277 4.94 7.97 -41.26
N TYR A 278 4.86 9.23 -40.83
CA TYR A 278 5.73 10.30 -41.25
C TYR A 278 6.45 10.88 -40.02
N ASP A 279 7.75 10.74 -40.02
CA ASP A 279 8.60 11.12 -38.91
C ASP A 279 8.98 12.61 -38.99
N LEU A 280 9.31 13.20 -37.82
CA LEU A 280 9.89 14.56 -37.78
C LEU A 280 11.17 14.61 -38.62
N ILE A 281 11.36 15.71 -39.35
CA ILE A 281 12.62 16.01 -40.07
C ILE A 281 13.67 16.53 -39.09
N SER A 282 13.26 17.36 -38.11
CA SER A 282 14.13 17.86 -37.04
C SER A 282 13.36 17.89 -35.71
N SER A 283 14.08 18.04 -34.60
CA SER A 283 13.48 18.16 -33.27
C SER A 283 12.67 19.44 -33.09
N ASP A 284 12.94 20.46 -33.88
CA ASP A 284 12.34 21.77 -33.71
C ASP A 284 10.88 21.80 -34.18
N ASN A 285 10.07 22.58 -33.49
CA ASN A 285 8.66 22.78 -33.85
C ASN A 285 7.87 21.47 -34.02
N ALA A 286 8.05 20.52 -33.13
CA ALA A 286 7.32 19.24 -33.19
C ALA A 286 5.80 19.42 -33.01
N VAL A 287 5.41 20.30 -32.09
CA VAL A 287 4.01 20.72 -31.86
C VAL A 287 3.95 22.21 -31.59
N TYR A 288 2.77 22.80 -31.83
CA TYR A 288 2.48 24.20 -31.50
C TYR A 288 1.34 24.26 -30.50
N HIS A 289 1.51 25.08 -29.47
CA HIS A 289 0.52 25.31 -28.40
C HIS A 289 -0.09 26.70 -28.56
N HIS A 290 -1.39 26.80 -28.44
CA HIS A 290 -2.11 28.08 -28.41
C HIS A 290 -3.56 27.84 -28.00
N ILE A 291 -4.10 28.59 -27.05
CA ILE A 291 -5.48 28.46 -26.54
C ILE A 291 -6.57 28.47 -27.63
N GLY A 292 -6.34 29.22 -28.70
CA GLY A 292 -7.25 29.32 -29.86
C GLY A 292 -7.10 28.20 -30.90
N SER A 293 -6.15 27.26 -30.69
CA SER A 293 -5.92 26.12 -31.57
C SER A 293 -6.09 24.82 -30.78
N GLY A 294 -6.72 23.83 -31.32
CA GLY A 294 -6.68 22.46 -30.79
C GLY A 294 -5.33 21.81 -31.09
N PRO A 295 -5.28 20.49 -31.29
CA PRO A 295 -4.04 19.80 -31.60
C PRO A 295 -3.36 20.38 -32.85
N CYS A 296 -2.10 20.79 -32.69
CA CYS A 296 -1.29 21.33 -33.78
C CYS A 296 0.07 20.66 -33.82
N PHE A 297 0.39 19.98 -34.95
CA PHE A 297 1.66 19.31 -35.23
C PHE A 297 2.43 20.08 -36.30
N GLY A 298 3.72 20.29 -36.03
CA GLY A 298 4.64 20.92 -36.96
C GLY A 298 4.63 22.45 -36.95
N GLY A 299 5.80 23.03 -37.27
CA GLY A 299 6.01 24.48 -37.34
C GLY A 299 5.28 25.18 -38.48
N GLY A 300 4.98 24.43 -39.55
CA GLY A 300 4.22 24.89 -40.71
C GLY A 300 2.74 24.48 -40.67
N ARG A 301 2.27 23.99 -39.53
CA ARG A 301 0.89 23.44 -39.38
C ARG A 301 0.67 22.22 -40.27
N ASP A 302 1.55 21.22 -40.20
CA ASP A 302 1.39 19.94 -40.87
C ASP A 302 0.04 19.29 -40.53
N ILE A 303 -0.44 19.48 -39.30
CA ILE A 303 -1.83 19.31 -38.88
C ILE A 303 -2.16 20.46 -37.93
N ALA A 304 -3.23 21.19 -38.15
CA ALA A 304 -3.72 22.19 -37.21
C ALA A 304 -5.25 22.24 -37.21
N LEU A 305 -5.83 22.27 -36.05
CA LEU A 305 -7.26 22.40 -35.80
C LEU A 305 -7.50 23.71 -35.04
N ASP A 306 -7.83 24.79 -35.74
CA ASP A 306 -8.04 26.09 -35.10
C ASP A 306 -9.51 26.31 -34.72
N GLY A 307 -9.75 27.01 -33.62
CA GLY A 307 -11.10 27.42 -33.18
C GLY A 307 -12.06 26.26 -33.03
N ASN A 308 -13.02 26.18 -33.96
CA ASN A 308 -14.00 25.08 -34.03
C ASN A 308 -14.01 24.41 -35.40
N PRO A 309 -13.11 23.47 -35.70
CA PRO A 309 -12.92 22.89 -37.02
C PRO A 309 -14.09 21.97 -37.47
N ILE A 310 -14.98 21.57 -36.57
CA ILE A 310 -16.19 20.81 -36.95
C ILE A 310 -17.32 21.71 -37.43
N LYS A 311 -17.30 22.99 -37.08
CA LYS A 311 -18.29 23.98 -37.58
C LYS A 311 -17.72 24.83 -38.70
N GLU A 312 -16.44 25.12 -38.69
CA GLU A 312 -15.74 26.03 -39.57
C GLU A 312 -14.63 25.32 -40.35
N ASN A 313 -14.24 25.85 -41.50
CA ASN A 313 -13.14 25.32 -42.30
C ASN A 313 -11.82 25.74 -41.70
N LYS A 314 -11.45 25.16 -40.56
CA LYS A 314 -10.25 25.50 -39.77
C LYS A 314 -9.36 24.29 -39.49
N LEU A 315 -9.44 23.28 -40.34
CA LEU A 315 -8.49 22.18 -40.38
C LEU A 315 -7.49 22.46 -41.50
N TYR A 316 -6.21 22.50 -41.14
CA TYR A 316 -5.10 22.75 -42.05
C TYR A 316 -4.21 21.53 -42.13
N THR A 317 -3.66 21.28 -43.33
CA THR A 317 -2.65 20.26 -43.58
C THR A 317 -1.59 20.82 -44.52
N LEU A 318 -0.42 21.21 -43.99
CA LEU A 318 0.72 21.71 -44.72
C LEU A 318 1.90 20.73 -44.57
N GLU A 319 2.73 20.61 -45.56
CA GLU A 319 3.88 19.71 -45.56
C GLU A 319 5.15 20.47 -45.22
N CYS A 320 5.57 20.51 -43.95
CA CYS A 320 6.68 21.33 -43.50
C CYS A 320 7.67 20.62 -42.58
N SER A 321 7.19 20.03 -41.52
CA SER A 321 8.04 19.55 -40.40
C SER A 321 8.19 18.02 -40.39
N TYR A 322 7.43 17.30 -41.20
CA TYR A 322 7.47 15.84 -41.25
C TYR A 322 7.90 15.33 -42.64
N ASP A 323 8.62 14.21 -42.68
CA ASP A 323 9.08 13.57 -43.92
C ASP A 323 7.97 12.75 -44.56
N TYR A 324 7.29 13.34 -45.49
CA TYR A 324 6.19 12.70 -46.24
C TYR A 324 6.67 11.71 -47.33
N LYS A 325 7.97 11.50 -47.46
CA LYS A 325 8.57 10.47 -48.36
C LYS A 325 8.14 10.58 -49.82
N GLY A 326 7.84 11.81 -50.26
CA GLY A 326 7.39 12.12 -51.62
C GLY A 326 5.91 11.81 -51.91
N ASP A 327 5.10 11.54 -50.90
CA ASP A 327 3.66 11.43 -51.07
C ASP A 327 3.05 12.78 -51.45
N THR A 328 2.21 12.83 -52.45
CA THR A 328 1.55 14.07 -52.93
C THR A 328 0.32 14.45 -52.16
N GLN A 329 -0.26 13.53 -51.43
CA GLN A 329 -1.45 13.74 -50.59
C GLN A 329 -1.32 12.88 -49.32
N PRO A 330 -0.38 13.24 -48.44
CA PRO A 330 -0.05 12.36 -47.33
C PRO A 330 -1.16 12.26 -46.27
N LEU A 331 -1.81 13.37 -45.98
CA LEU A 331 -2.81 13.46 -44.90
C LEU A 331 -4.22 13.70 -45.44
N SER A 332 -4.45 14.82 -46.08
CA SER A 332 -5.76 15.18 -46.68
C SER A 332 -5.73 15.08 -48.21
N GLU A 333 -6.90 15.23 -48.85
CA GLU A 333 -7.03 15.26 -50.30
C GLU A 333 -6.60 16.56 -50.98
N TYR A 334 -6.31 17.58 -50.18
CA TYR A 334 -5.88 18.89 -50.71
C TYR A 334 -4.68 19.37 -49.90
N GLN A 335 -3.65 19.86 -50.56
CA GLN A 335 -2.60 20.63 -49.92
C GLN A 335 -3.11 22.06 -49.68
N GLU A 336 -2.74 22.67 -48.56
CA GLU A 336 -3.07 24.07 -48.20
C GLU A 336 -4.55 24.39 -48.03
N SER A 337 -5.42 23.47 -47.66
CA SER A 337 -6.84 23.76 -47.63
C SER A 337 -7.40 24.02 -46.27
N ASN A 338 -8.25 25.05 -46.17
CA ASN A 338 -9.19 25.24 -45.09
C ASN A 338 -10.28 24.16 -45.17
N LEU A 339 -10.02 23.05 -44.52
CA LEU A 339 -10.95 21.92 -44.48
C LEU A 339 -11.79 21.96 -43.23
N LYS A 340 -12.87 21.21 -43.27
CA LYS A 340 -13.70 20.91 -42.12
C LYS A 340 -13.38 19.54 -41.56
N ALA A 341 -13.28 19.42 -40.23
CA ALA A 341 -13.27 18.13 -39.61
C ALA A 341 -14.69 17.59 -39.44
N LEU A 342 -14.95 16.36 -39.83
CA LEU A 342 -16.17 15.64 -39.48
C LEU A 342 -16.13 15.16 -38.04
N GLU A 343 -14.94 14.79 -37.59
CA GLU A 343 -14.68 14.35 -36.22
C GLU A 343 -13.18 14.48 -35.90
N TYR A 344 -12.84 14.73 -34.61
CA TYR A 344 -11.53 14.44 -34.10
C TYR A 344 -11.59 13.93 -32.67
N GLU A 345 -10.70 13.00 -32.36
CA GLU A 345 -10.62 12.32 -31.06
C GLU A 345 -9.22 12.46 -30.50
N VAL A 346 -9.12 12.56 -29.19
CA VAL A 346 -7.83 12.55 -28.50
C VAL A 346 -7.84 11.45 -27.43
N PHE A 347 -6.81 10.61 -27.47
CA PHE A 347 -6.60 9.54 -26.50
C PHE A 347 -5.28 9.73 -25.77
N GLN A 348 -5.27 9.49 -24.47
CA GLN A 348 -4.03 9.25 -23.74
C GLN A 348 -3.58 7.80 -23.96
N ILE A 349 -2.31 7.61 -24.32
CA ILE A 349 -1.65 6.31 -24.37
C ILE A 349 -1.01 6.05 -23.00
N ILE A 350 -1.42 5.00 -22.33
CA ILE A 350 -0.87 4.58 -21.04
C ILE A 350 0.31 3.66 -21.31
N LEU A 351 1.51 4.10 -20.96
CA LEU A 351 2.78 3.42 -21.22
C LEU A 351 3.39 2.87 -19.91
N LYS A 352 4.02 1.69 -20.03
CA LYS A 352 4.76 1.03 -18.95
C LYS A 352 6.21 0.78 -19.33
#